data_2a84ac1631677759b56a01a91d1e5f3a
#
_entry.id   2a84ac1631677759b56a01a91d1e5f3a
#
_cell.length_a   1.000
_cell.length_b   1.000
_cell.length_c   1.000
_cell.angle_alpha   90.00
_cell.angle_beta   90.00
_cell.angle_gamma   90.00
#
_symmetry.space_group_name_H-M   'P 1'
#
loop_
_entity.id
_entity.type
_entity.pdbx_description
1 polymer ?
#
loop_
_entity_poly.entity_id
_entity_poly.type
_entity_poly.pdbx_seq_one_letter_code
_entity_poly.pdbx_strand_id
1 'polypeptide(L)'
;MQYIVMNNIKGGKVVDSGGYGCLFIPPLTCKGKNTKKKNVISKLMPKRVAEREHKTNMKIHKILSIIPNWKHYFILSIKSCFPKKLTKKDLKLFNKKCKTLTRKSFTKKTINSRIDDLKILQFPYGGKTLEN
;
A
#
# COMPACT_ATOMS: atom_id res chain seq x y z
N MET A 1 9.00 11.63 2.96
CA MET A 1 7.57 11.35 3.25
C MET A 1 6.80 11.32 1.97
N GLN A 2 5.85 10.41 1.90
CA GLN A 2 5.09 10.19 0.68
C GLN A 2 3.61 10.15 0.98
N TYR A 3 2.81 10.93 0.26
CA TYR A 3 1.37 10.75 0.27
C TYR A 3 0.84 10.50 -1.11
N ILE A 4 -0.37 9.97 -1.10
CA ILE A 4 -1.09 9.63 -2.32
C ILE A 4 -2.25 10.60 -2.44
N VAL A 5 -2.31 11.29 -3.57
CA VAL A 5 -3.43 12.18 -3.85
C VAL A 5 -4.52 11.33 -4.51
N MET A 6 -5.70 11.32 -3.89
CA MET A 6 -6.77 10.41 -4.30
C MET A 6 -7.22 10.56 -5.74
N ASN A 7 -7.27 11.77 -6.23
CA ASN A 7 -7.71 12.01 -7.60
C ASN A 7 -6.76 11.44 -8.65
N ASN A 8 -5.56 11.02 -8.24
CA ASN A 8 -4.60 10.39 -9.13
C ASN A 8 -4.72 8.86 -9.14
N ILE A 9 -5.59 8.30 -8.31
CA ILE A 9 -5.74 6.87 -8.18
C ILE A 9 -6.98 6.41 -8.92
N LYS A 10 -6.78 5.45 -9.81
CA LYS A 10 -7.88 4.81 -10.53
C LYS A 10 -7.98 3.36 -10.09
N GLY A 11 -9.20 2.93 -9.73
CA GLY A 11 -9.42 1.62 -9.16
C GLY A 11 -9.19 0.47 -10.14
N GLY A 12 -9.06 -0.72 -9.58
CA GLY A 12 -9.04 -1.96 -10.32
C GLY A 12 -7.72 -2.40 -10.92
N LYS A 13 -6.63 -1.70 -10.66
CA LYS A 13 -5.34 -2.02 -11.27
C LYS A 13 -4.21 -1.99 -10.24
N VAL A 14 -3.19 -2.82 -10.50
CA VAL A 14 -1.91 -2.68 -9.82
C VAL A 14 -1.23 -1.46 -10.39
N VAL A 15 -0.81 -0.55 -9.54
CA VAL A 15 -0.16 0.68 -9.96
C VAL A 15 1.20 0.77 -9.28
N ASP A 16 2.25 0.93 -10.08
CA ASP A 16 3.58 1.19 -9.53
C ASP A 16 3.58 2.62 -8.99
N SER A 17 3.83 2.76 -7.69
CA SER A 17 3.86 4.07 -7.05
C SER A 17 5.08 4.90 -7.42
N GLY A 18 6.04 4.31 -8.09
CA GLY A 18 7.29 4.98 -8.45
C GLY A 18 8.22 5.25 -7.29
N GLY A 19 7.83 4.89 -6.08
CA GLY A 19 8.63 5.10 -4.88
C GLY A 19 9.29 3.81 -4.42
N TYR A 20 9.02 3.44 -3.18
CA TYR A 20 9.66 2.30 -2.56
C TYR A 20 8.83 1.03 -2.56
N GLY A 21 7.68 1.05 -3.16
CA GLY A 21 6.77 -0.09 -3.12
C GLY A 21 5.83 -0.14 -4.30
N CYS A 22 4.87 -1.04 -4.20
CA CYS A 22 3.91 -1.30 -5.25
C CYS A 22 2.49 -1.23 -4.69
N LEU A 23 1.62 -0.54 -5.40
CA LEU A 23 0.22 -0.37 -4.99
C LEU A 23 -0.66 -1.47 -5.57
N PHE A 24 -1.58 -1.97 -4.75
CA PHE A 24 -2.53 -3.00 -5.15
C PHE A 24 -3.96 -2.53 -4.88
N ILE A 25 -4.80 -2.59 -5.92
CA ILE A 25 -6.24 -2.38 -5.85
C ILE A 25 -6.86 -3.50 -6.67
N PRO A 26 -7.63 -4.40 -6.08
CA PRO A 26 -7.99 -4.51 -4.67
C PRO A 26 -6.78 -4.80 -3.79
N PRO A 27 -6.88 -4.56 -2.47
CA PRO A 27 -5.75 -4.69 -1.57
C PRO A 27 -5.29 -6.14 -1.40
N LEU A 28 -4.05 -6.29 -0.99
CA LEU A 28 -3.51 -7.58 -0.60
C LEU A 28 -4.10 -8.00 0.75
N THR A 29 -4.04 -9.31 1.03
CA THR A 29 -4.52 -9.86 2.28
C THR A 29 -3.41 -9.83 3.33
N CYS A 30 -3.74 -9.38 4.54
CA CYS A 30 -2.81 -9.44 5.67
C CYS A 30 -2.69 -10.85 6.21
N LYS A 31 -1.51 -11.19 6.74
CA LYS A 31 -1.26 -12.48 7.36
C LYS A 31 -2.26 -12.72 8.49
N GLY A 32 -2.82 -13.91 8.55
CA GLY A 32 -3.80 -14.27 9.56
C GLY A 32 -5.23 -13.87 9.23
N LYS A 33 -5.45 -13.25 8.07
CA LYS A 33 -6.79 -12.89 7.61
C LYS A 33 -7.18 -13.76 6.43
N ASN A 34 -8.48 -13.97 6.25
CA ASN A 34 -8.99 -14.80 5.17
C ASN A 34 -9.56 -13.99 4.02
N THR A 35 -9.88 -12.74 4.25
CA THR A 35 -10.50 -11.88 3.26
C THR A 35 -9.74 -10.59 3.09
N LYS A 36 -9.88 -10.00 1.92
CA LYS A 36 -9.32 -8.68 1.65
C LYS A 36 -10.20 -7.61 2.28
N LYS A 37 -9.57 -6.60 2.85
CA LYS A 37 -10.29 -5.47 3.41
C LYS A 37 -10.86 -4.64 2.27
N LYS A 38 -12.06 -4.08 2.47
CA LYS A 38 -12.71 -3.23 1.47
C LYS A 38 -12.28 -1.78 1.65
N ASN A 39 -12.33 -1.04 0.56
CA ASN A 39 -12.08 0.41 0.56
C ASN A 39 -10.71 0.82 1.06
N VAL A 40 -9.72 -0.02 0.83
CA VAL A 40 -8.33 0.30 1.11
C VAL A 40 -7.44 -0.04 -0.08
N ILE A 41 -6.32 0.63 -0.15
CA ILE A 41 -5.23 0.35 -1.07
C ILE A 41 -4.12 -0.27 -0.25
N SER A 42 -3.49 -1.31 -0.78
CA SER A 42 -2.29 -1.88 -0.17
C SER A 42 -1.06 -1.38 -0.88
N LYS A 43 -0.07 -0.92 -0.12
CA LYS A 43 1.25 -0.62 -0.64
C LYS A 43 2.22 -1.64 -0.07
N LEU A 44 2.77 -2.47 -0.95
CA LEU A 44 3.72 -3.52 -0.57
C LEU A 44 5.12 -2.96 -0.66
N MET A 45 5.88 -3.08 0.41
CA MET A 45 7.19 -2.45 0.54
C MET A 45 8.15 -3.34 1.32
N PRO A 46 9.47 -3.13 1.14
CA PRO A 46 10.42 -3.74 2.07
C PRO A 46 10.09 -3.36 3.50
N LYS A 47 10.23 -4.29 4.41
CA LYS A 47 9.80 -4.16 5.80
C LYS A 47 10.28 -2.88 6.47
N ARG A 48 11.58 -2.58 6.38
CA ARG A 48 12.15 -1.40 7.03
C ARG A 48 11.58 -0.10 6.48
N VAL A 49 11.39 -0.06 5.17
CA VAL A 49 10.86 1.12 4.50
C VAL A 49 9.41 1.33 4.93
N ALA A 50 8.63 0.26 4.96
CA ALA A 50 7.24 0.32 5.38
C ALA A 50 7.10 0.80 6.83
N GLU A 51 7.92 0.25 7.72
CA GLU A 51 7.88 0.65 9.14
C GLU A 51 8.22 2.12 9.33
N ARG A 52 9.22 2.60 8.59
CA ARG A 52 9.62 4.01 8.64
C ARG A 52 8.53 4.93 8.10
N GLU A 53 7.97 4.59 6.97
CA GLU A 53 6.90 5.38 6.36
C GLU A 53 5.66 5.42 7.25
N HIS A 54 5.27 4.28 7.81
CA HIS A 54 4.10 4.22 8.69
C HIS A 54 4.30 5.07 9.94
N LYS A 55 5.49 4.99 10.56
CA LYS A 55 5.83 5.81 11.72
C LYS A 55 5.74 7.29 11.40
N THR A 56 6.25 7.70 10.23
CA THR A 56 6.16 9.08 9.78
C THR A 56 4.70 9.49 9.56
N ASN A 57 3.90 8.60 8.95
CA ASN A 57 2.49 8.87 8.72
C ASN A 57 1.72 9.04 10.03
N MET A 58 2.05 8.27 11.06
CA MET A 58 1.39 8.41 12.35
C MET A 58 1.70 9.76 13.00
N LYS A 59 2.94 10.24 12.87
CA LYS A 59 3.31 11.56 13.38
C LYS A 59 2.55 12.67 12.64
N ILE A 60 2.45 12.56 11.32
CA ILE A 60 1.73 13.53 10.51
C ILE A 60 0.24 13.49 10.84
N HIS A 61 -0.30 12.30 11.07
CA HIS A 61 -1.69 12.12 11.46
C HIS A 61 -2.02 12.97 12.70
N LYS A 62 -1.15 12.95 13.70
CA LYS A 62 -1.33 13.74 14.91
C LYS A 62 -1.32 15.24 14.63
N ILE A 63 -0.41 15.68 13.76
CA ILE A 63 -0.31 17.11 13.41
C ILE A 63 -1.54 17.56 12.62
N LEU A 64 -1.93 16.77 11.63
CA LEU A 64 -3.04 17.12 10.75
C LEU A 64 -4.40 17.03 11.43
N SER A 65 -4.51 16.25 12.53
CA SER A 65 -5.79 16.09 13.22
C SER A 65 -6.35 17.42 13.76
N ILE A 66 -5.51 18.45 13.91
CA ILE A 66 -5.96 19.76 14.33
C ILE A 66 -6.52 20.60 13.19
N ILE A 67 -6.33 20.14 11.94
CA ILE A 67 -6.81 20.87 10.77
C ILE A 67 -8.17 20.30 10.37
N PRO A 68 -9.23 21.13 10.32
CA PRO A 68 -10.55 20.65 9.88
C PRO A 68 -10.47 20.06 8.48
N ASN A 69 -11.12 18.92 8.30
CA ASN A 69 -11.24 18.25 6.99
C ASN A 69 -9.90 17.87 6.35
N TRP A 70 -8.87 17.63 7.16
CA TRP A 70 -7.57 17.26 6.61
C TRP A 70 -7.64 15.99 5.76
N LYS A 71 -8.58 15.10 6.06
CA LYS A 71 -8.76 13.85 5.30
C LYS A 71 -9.18 14.08 3.85
N HIS A 72 -9.65 15.27 3.52
CA HIS A 72 -9.99 15.62 2.14
C HIS A 72 -8.78 15.99 1.31
N TYR A 73 -7.65 16.24 1.96
CA TYR A 73 -6.44 16.72 1.28
C TYR A 73 -5.31 15.71 1.29
N PHE A 74 -5.26 14.86 2.29
CA PHE A 74 -4.14 13.95 2.46
C PHE A 74 -4.61 12.54 2.73
N ILE A 75 -3.84 11.59 2.22
CA ILE A 75 -4.07 10.17 2.51
C ILE A 75 -2.82 9.65 3.19
N LEU A 76 -3.00 9.17 4.40
CA LEU A 76 -1.92 8.59 5.19
C LEU A 76 -2.25 7.13 5.47
N SER A 77 -1.22 6.32 5.70
CA SER A 77 -1.45 4.92 6.05
C SER A 77 -2.22 4.84 7.37
N ILE A 78 -3.22 3.96 7.38
CA ILE A 78 -4.06 3.74 8.56
C ILE A 78 -3.66 2.49 9.32
N LYS A 79 -3.00 1.55 8.66
CA LYS A 79 -2.63 0.27 9.25
C LYS A 79 -1.40 -0.29 8.54
N SER A 80 -0.59 -1.02 9.31
CA SER A 80 0.53 -1.79 8.78
C SER A 80 0.33 -3.25 9.15
N CYS A 81 0.64 -4.15 8.22
CA CYS A 81 0.56 -5.58 8.49
C CYS A 81 1.58 -6.34 7.64
N PHE A 82 1.88 -7.55 8.06
CA PHE A 82 2.64 -8.47 7.24
C PHE A 82 1.72 -9.06 6.17
N PRO A 83 2.21 -9.22 4.94
CA PRO A 83 1.39 -9.78 3.88
C PRO A 83 1.26 -11.30 4.01
N LYS A 84 0.10 -11.79 3.64
CA LYS A 84 -0.08 -13.20 3.34
C LYS A 84 0.57 -13.47 1.99
N LYS A 85 0.96 -14.72 1.72
CA LYS A 85 1.53 -15.07 0.41
C LYS A 85 0.62 -14.57 -0.71
N LEU A 86 1.21 -13.99 -1.74
CA LEU A 86 0.46 -13.45 -2.85
C LEU A 86 -0.09 -14.59 -3.70
N THR A 87 -1.34 -14.42 -4.15
CA THR A 87 -2.00 -15.38 -5.01
C THR A 87 -1.55 -15.18 -6.46
N LYS A 88 -1.92 -16.13 -7.32
CA LYS A 88 -1.65 -16.02 -8.77
C LYS A 88 -2.27 -14.73 -9.32
N LYS A 89 -3.45 -14.38 -8.85
CA LYS A 89 -4.13 -13.15 -9.26
C LYS A 89 -3.35 -11.91 -8.84
N ASP A 90 -2.84 -11.91 -7.60
CA ASP A 90 -2.03 -10.80 -7.10
C ASP A 90 -0.74 -10.67 -7.91
N LEU A 91 -0.18 -11.78 -8.36
CA LEU A 91 1.10 -11.80 -9.06
C LEU A 91 0.98 -11.51 -10.56
N LYS A 92 -0.23 -11.44 -11.07
CA LYS A 92 -0.44 -11.12 -12.48
C LYS A 92 0.15 -9.74 -12.77
N LEU A 93 1.04 -9.69 -13.76
CA LEU A 93 1.72 -8.46 -14.16
C LEU A 93 2.66 -7.88 -13.08
N PHE A 94 2.99 -8.66 -12.05
CA PHE A 94 3.83 -8.19 -10.96
C PHE A 94 5.18 -7.63 -11.46
N ASN A 95 5.91 -8.41 -12.25
CA ASN A 95 7.24 -7.98 -12.71
C ASN A 95 7.18 -6.74 -13.60
N LYS A 96 6.07 -6.54 -14.28
CA LYS A 96 5.88 -5.39 -15.15
C LYS A 96 5.51 -4.12 -14.36
N LYS A 97 4.66 -4.30 -13.35
CA LYS A 97 4.08 -3.16 -12.61
C LYS A 97 4.86 -2.79 -11.35
N CYS A 98 5.48 -3.76 -10.71
CA CYS A 98 6.17 -3.55 -9.43
C CYS A 98 7.68 -3.46 -9.63
N LYS A 99 8.12 -2.57 -10.48
CA LYS A 99 9.53 -2.46 -10.85
C LYS A 99 10.45 -2.15 -9.68
N THR A 100 10.00 -1.34 -8.74
CA THR A 100 10.80 -1.00 -7.57
C THR A 100 11.15 -2.24 -6.75
N LEU A 101 10.17 -3.11 -6.51
CA LEU A 101 10.41 -4.36 -5.79
C LEU A 101 11.24 -5.33 -6.61
N THR A 102 11.00 -5.39 -7.91
CA THR A 102 11.75 -6.26 -8.82
C THR A 102 13.24 -5.90 -8.82
N ARG A 103 13.58 -4.62 -8.77
CA ARG A 103 14.97 -4.17 -8.68
C ARG A 103 15.64 -4.62 -7.39
N LYS A 104 14.88 -4.89 -6.35
CA LYS A 104 15.37 -5.39 -5.07
C LYS A 104 15.26 -6.91 -4.97
N SER A 105 15.12 -7.58 -6.11
CA SER A 105 15.04 -9.03 -6.22
C SER A 105 13.75 -9.66 -5.69
N PHE A 106 12.71 -8.87 -5.48
CA PHE A 106 11.39 -9.39 -5.18
C PHE A 106 10.65 -9.54 -6.50
N THR A 107 10.70 -10.73 -7.07
CA THR A 107 10.07 -11.00 -8.35
C THR A 107 8.85 -11.91 -8.16
N LYS A 108 8.08 -12.09 -9.23
CA LYS A 108 6.96 -13.01 -9.22
C LYS A 108 7.34 -14.40 -8.73
N LYS A 109 8.57 -14.85 -9.04
CA LYS A 109 9.05 -16.19 -8.64
C LYS A 109 9.55 -16.23 -7.20
N THR A 110 10.13 -15.16 -6.70
CA THR A 110 10.83 -15.16 -5.41
C THR A 110 10.04 -14.55 -4.27
N ILE A 111 9.01 -13.74 -4.58
CA ILE A 111 8.37 -12.93 -3.57
C ILE A 111 7.76 -13.74 -2.41
N ASN A 112 7.12 -14.87 -2.72
CA ASN A 112 6.47 -15.65 -1.66
C ASN A 112 7.48 -16.36 -0.76
N SER A 113 8.68 -16.66 -1.25
CA SER A 113 9.73 -17.23 -0.41
C SER A 113 10.39 -16.18 0.50
N ARG A 114 10.20 -14.91 0.17
CA ARG A 114 10.74 -13.78 0.92
C ARG A 114 9.65 -12.88 1.49
N ILE A 115 8.46 -13.44 1.66
CA ILE A 115 7.29 -12.65 2.04
C ILE A 115 7.46 -11.95 3.40
N ASP A 116 8.24 -12.55 4.29
CA ASP A 116 8.46 -11.99 5.63
C ASP A 116 9.41 -10.78 5.62
N ASP A 117 10.06 -10.53 4.50
CA ASP A 117 10.91 -9.34 4.31
C ASP A 117 10.11 -8.12 3.88
N LEU A 118 8.81 -8.30 3.69
CA LEU A 118 7.91 -7.26 3.20
C LEU A 118 6.84 -6.94 4.22
N LYS A 119 6.31 -5.73 4.11
CA LYS A 119 5.13 -5.30 4.86
C LYS A 119 4.18 -4.55 3.95
N ILE A 120 2.92 -4.55 4.35
CA ILE A 120 1.87 -3.80 3.70
C ILE A 120 1.55 -2.57 4.53
N LEU A 121 1.47 -1.42 3.89
CA LEU A 121 0.78 -0.26 4.44
C LEU A 121 -0.59 -0.17 3.79
N GLN A 122 -1.62 0.02 4.59
CA GLN A 122 -2.97 0.19 4.09
C GLN A 122 -3.36 1.66 4.16
N PHE A 123 -3.91 2.15 3.05
CA PHE A 123 -4.39 3.51 2.93
C PHE A 123 -5.89 3.46 2.63
N PRO A 124 -6.67 4.42 3.13
CA PRO A 124 -8.08 4.45 2.75
C PRO A 124 -8.21 4.70 1.25
N TYR A 125 -9.07 3.91 0.61
CA TYR A 125 -9.46 4.16 -0.76
C TYR A 125 -10.90 4.61 -0.75
N GLY A 126 -11.04 5.89 -0.68
CA GLY A 126 -12.36 6.45 -0.68
C GLY A 126 -12.46 7.52 -1.74
N GLY A 127 -12.35 7.11 -3.00
CA GLY A 127 -12.51 8.07 -4.07
C GLY A 127 -13.73 8.95 -3.85
N LYS A 128 -14.80 8.36 -3.32
CA LYS A 128 -15.99 9.11 -2.96
C LYS A 128 -15.75 10.10 -1.83
N THR A 129 -14.87 9.76 -0.89
CA THR A 129 -14.58 10.62 0.25
C THR A 129 -13.90 11.90 -0.20
N LEU A 130 -13.03 11.82 -1.18
CA LEU A 130 -12.32 12.99 -1.69
C LEU A 130 -13.10 13.74 -2.75
N GLU A 131 -13.94 13.05 -3.48
CA GLU A 131 -14.79 13.66 -4.50
C GLU A 131 -15.97 14.41 -3.90
N ASN A 132 -16.31 14.08 -2.71
CA ASN A 132 -17.40 14.73 -1.99
C ASN A 132 -16.82 15.90 -1.17
#